data_7750bfc3e400cb7938861ddc7e9b2632
#
_entry.id   7750bfc3e400cb7938861ddc7e9b2632
#
_cell.length_a   1.000
_cell.length_b   1.000
_cell.length_c   1.000
_cell.angle_alpha   90.00
_cell.angle_beta   90.00
_cell.angle_gamma   90.00
#
_symmetry.space_group_name_H-M   'P 1'
#
loop_
_entity.id
_entity.type
_entity.pdbx_description
1 polymer ?
#
loop_
_entity_poly.entity_id
_entity_poly.type
_entity_poly.pdbx_seq_one_letter_code
_entity_poly.pdbx_strand_id
1 'polypeptide(L)'
;MTREEFIDKLQQSNSAPFLFVGSGFSRHYLDFPDWKGILSMFAPKHINEYYTRCKTDSLPQIASEIAKDLTAKFWNLDEKDTFRKKHQDKVSKFDTVFKLKISEFLIEKCHDEFPEEWKEEISLLKNLVIDGIITTNWDDTVERIFPTYKPYIGQQQLISASTFNIGEIYKIHGCMTSPNSLVLTKED
;
A
#
# COMPACT_ATOMS: atom_id res chain seq x y z
N MET A 1 14.99 18.01 17.62
CA MET A 1 13.94 17.73 18.64
C MET A 1 14.37 16.51 19.42
N THR A 2 14.61 16.65 20.69
CA THR A 2 14.93 15.54 21.58
C THR A 2 13.66 14.73 21.91
N ARG A 3 13.82 13.54 22.51
CA ARG A 3 12.70 12.74 22.99
C ARG A 3 11.85 13.49 24.04
N GLU A 4 12.50 14.23 24.90
CA GLU A 4 11.86 15.01 25.96
C GLU A 4 11.03 16.16 25.37
N GLU A 5 11.61 16.95 24.46
CA GLU A 5 10.87 17.99 23.73
C GLU A 5 9.66 17.47 22.96
N PHE A 6 9.73 16.25 22.45
CA PHE A 6 8.61 15.60 21.76
C PHE A 6 7.49 15.21 22.75
N ILE A 7 7.86 14.61 23.90
CA ILE A 7 6.90 14.25 24.95
C ILE A 7 6.20 15.50 25.50
N ASP A 8 6.95 16.57 25.76
CA ASP A 8 6.40 17.84 26.26
C ASP A 8 5.37 18.43 25.26
N LYS A 9 5.69 18.39 23.97
CA LYS A 9 4.73 18.85 22.94
C LYS A 9 3.46 18.02 22.88
N LEU A 10 3.56 16.69 23.02
CA LEU A 10 2.39 15.82 23.07
C LEU A 10 1.52 16.12 24.31
N GLN A 11 2.14 16.31 25.46
CA GLN A 11 1.42 16.63 26.71
C GLN A 11 0.74 18.01 26.69
N GLN A 12 1.29 18.96 25.93
CA GLN A 12 0.72 20.31 25.75
C GLN A 12 -0.37 20.36 24.68
N SER A 13 -0.51 19.30 23.87
CA SER A 13 -1.53 19.21 22.82
C SER A 13 -2.89 18.92 23.45
N ASN A 14 -3.93 19.64 23.02
CA ASN A 14 -5.32 19.37 23.39
C ASN A 14 -5.98 18.25 22.58
N SER A 15 -5.27 17.65 21.63
CA SER A 15 -5.70 16.54 20.78
C SER A 15 -4.67 15.44 20.78
N ALA A 16 -5.10 14.18 20.63
CA ALA A 16 -4.18 13.08 20.40
C ALA A 16 -3.53 13.20 19.01
N PRO A 17 -2.29 12.67 18.83
CA PRO A 17 -1.61 12.78 17.55
C PRO A 17 -2.22 11.86 16.50
N PHE A 18 -2.02 12.22 15.22
CA PHE A 18 -2.16 11.31 14.11
C PHE A 18 -0.86 10.53 13.90
N LEU A 19 -0.98 9.23 13.67
CA LEU A 19 0.16 8.38 13.30
C LEU A 19 0.30 8.40 11.77
N PHE A 20 1.49 8.75 11.26
CA PHE A 20 1.80 8.60 9.84
C PHE A 20 2.61 7.34 9.61
N VAL A 21 2.08 6.41 8.81
CA VAL A 21 2.66 5.08 8.57
C VAL A 21 3.06 4.93 7.10
N GLY A 22 4.33 4.61 6.87
CA GLY A 22 4.88 4.31 5.55
C GLY A 22 5.32 2.86 5.40
N SER A 23 5.88 2.52 4.24
CA SER A 23 6.28 1.16 3.85
C SER A 23 7.28 0.48 4.81
N GLY A 24 8.05 1.24 5.57
CA GLY A 24 8.93 0.69 6.61
C GLY A 24 8.20 -0.13 7.66
N PHE A 25 6.95 0.21 7.93
CA PHE A 25 6.10 -0.48 8.88
C PHE A 25 5.77 -1.91 8.42
N SER A 26 5.26 -2.06 7.20
CA SER A 26 4.94 -3.37 6.62
C SER A 26 6.19 -4.22 6.37
N ARG A 27 7.33 -3.59 6.05
CA ARG A 27 8.62 -4.28 5.96
C ARG A 27 9.06 -4.85 7.28
N HIS A 28 8.86 -4.13 8.37
CA HIS A 28 9.25 -4.55 9.71
C HIS A 28 8.45 -5.75 10.20
N TYR A 29 7.13 -5.74 10.06
CA TYR A 29 6.26 -6.78 10.60
C TYR A 29 5.97 -7.94 9.64
N LEU A 30 6.05 -7.74 8.33
CA LEU A 30 5.62 -8.71 7.32
C LEU A 30 6.71 -9.04 6.29
N ASP A 31 7.90 -8.49 6.45
CA ASP A 31 9.02 -8.64 5.48
C ASP A 31 8.60 -8.37 4.04
N PHE A 32 7.77 -7.32 3.84
CA PHE A 32 7.37 -6.90 2.51
C PHE A 32 8.52 -6.21 1.77
N PRO A 33 8.62 -6.39 0.45
CA PRO A 33 9.57 -5.67 -0.36
C PRO A 33 9.26 -4.17 -0.33
N ASP A 34 10.29 -3.34 -0.49
CA ASP A 34 10.09 -1.92 -0.78
C ASP A 34 9.51 -1.72 -2.19
N TRP A 35 9.17 -0.48 -2.53
CA TRP A 35 8.58 -0.18 -3.83
C TRP A 35 9.45 -0.64 -5.01
N LYS A 36 10.77 -0.40 -4.95
CA LYS A 36 11.70 -0.87 -5.99
C LYS A 36 11.72 -2.40 -6.09
N GLY A 37 11.65 -3.10 -4.95
CA GLY A 37 11.53 -4.56 -4.89
C GLY A 37 10.26 -5.07 -5.58
N ILE A 38 9.10 -4.44 -5.31
CA ILE A 38 7.84 -4.76 -5.98
C ILE A 38 7.94 -4.55 -7.50
N LEU A 39 8.46 -3.40 -7.94
CA LEU A 39 8.64 -3.16 -9.37
C LEU A 39 9.55 -4.21 -10.02
N SER A 40 10.66 -4.56 -9.35
CA SER A 40 11.62 -5.57 -9.86
C SER A 40 11.00 -6.97 -9.93
N MET A 41 10.17 -7.33 -8.96
CA MET A 41 9.50 -8.64 -8.88
C MET A 41 8.52 -8.85 -10.02
N PHE A 42 7.76 -7.85 -10.39
CA PHE A 42 6.71 -7.96 -11.40
C PHE A 42 7.15 -7.52 -12.80
N ALA A 43 8.28 -6.85 -12.94
CA ALA A 43 8.78 -6.40 -14.24
C ALA A 43 8.94 -7.57 -15.21
N PRO A 44 8.34 -7.54 -16.41
CA PRO A 44 8.50 -8.60 -17.42
C PRO A 44 9.93 -8.75 -17.93
N LYS A 45 10.75 -7.74 -17.74
CA LYS A 45 12.16 -7.65 -18.12
C LYS A 45 12.99 -7.21 -16.92
N HIS A 46 14.31 -7.30 -17.02
CA HIS A 46 15.18 -6.80 -15.96
C HIS A 46 14.93 -5.31 -15.68
N ILE A 47 14.81 -4.94 -14.42
CA ILE A 47 14.41 -3.58 -13.99
C ILE A 47 15.29 -2.47 -14.60
N ASN A 48 16.58 -2.72 -14.81
CA ASN A 48 17.50 -1.75 -15.42
C ASN A 48 17.16 -1.39 -16.87
N GLU A 49 16.46 -2.26 -17.61
CA GLU A 49 15.97 -1.91 -18.95
C GLU A 49 14.95 -0.77 -18.88
N TYR A 50 14.10 -0.77 -17.85
CA TYR A 50 13.12 0.28 -17.63
C TYR A 50 13.78 1.59 -17.22
N TYR A 51 14.79 1.56 -16.34
CA TYR A 51 15.57 2.75 -16.00
C TYR A 51 16.24 3.37 -17.24
N THR A 52 16.85 2.56 -18.08
CA THR A 52 17.49 3.00 -19.32
C THR A 52 16.48 3.55 -20.32
N ARG A 53 15.34 2.88 -20.49
CA ARG A 53 14.27 3.28 -21.41
C ARG A 53 13.61 4.60 -20.97
N CYS A 54 13.31 4.73 -19.70
CA CYS A 54 12.66 5.93 -19.15
C CYS A 54 13.61 7.11 -18.95
N LYS A 55 14.93 6.87 -18.91
CA LYS A 55 15.96 7.87 -18.60
C LYS A 55 15.66 8.66 -17.32
N THR A 56 15.13 7.97 -16.30
CA THR A 56 14.71 8.57 -15.03
C THR A 56 14.81 7.56 -13.90
N ASP A 57 14.96 8.05 -12.68
CA ASP A 57 14.87 7.28 -11.44
C ASP A 57 13.49 7.37 -10.79
N SER A 58 12.53 8.02 -11.44
CA SER A 58 11.14 8.15 -10.96
C SER A 58 10.43 6.81 -10.99
N LEU A 59 10.22 6.20 -9.82
CA LEU A 59 9.55 4.92 -9.67
C LEU A 59 8.13 4.90 -10.25
N PRO A 60 7.29 5.94 -10.09
CA PRO A 60 5.98 5.99 -10.75
C PRO A 60 6.05 5.93 -12.27
N GLN A 61 7.03 6.60 -12.88
CA GLN A 61 7.20 6.55 -14.34
C GLN A 61 7.69 5.18 -14.82
N ILE A 62 8.58 4.53 -14.06
CA ILE A 62 9.03 3.16 -14.31
C ILE A 62 7.86 2.19 -14.17
N ALA A 63 7.01 2.37 -13.15
CA ALA A 63 5.80 1.58 -12.94
C ALA A 63 4.83 1.69 -14.11
N SER A 64 4.65 2.88 -14.71
CA SER A 64 3.81 3.08 -15.90
C SER A 64 4.30 2.25 -17.08
N GLU A 65 5.61 2.18 -17.31
CA GLU A 65 6.17 1.39 -18.42
C GLU A 65 6.09 -0.13 -18.16
N ILE A 66 6.31 -0.56 -16.92
CA ILE A 66 6.10 -1.96 -16.51
C ILE A 66 4.63 -2.35 -16.70
N ALA A 67 3.71 -1.49 -16.31
CA ALA A 67 2.26 -1.71 -16.45
C ALA A 67 1.85 -1.92 -17.92
N LYS A 68 2.38 -1.11 -18.85
CA LYS A 68 2.15 -1.27 -20.30
C LYS A 68 2.64 -2.64 -20.81
N ASP A 69 3.87 -3.02 -20.45
CA ASP A 69 4.46 -4.28 -20.86
C ASP A 69 3.69 -5.48 -20.25
N LEU A 70 3.25 -5.38 -18.99
CA LEU A 70 2.43 -6.40 -18.33
C LEU A 70 1.05 -6.56 -19.00
N THR A 71 0.40 -5.48 -19.35
CA THR A 71 -0.91 -5.52 -20.01
C THR A 71 -0.81 -6.08 -21.42
N ALA A 72 0.23 -5.71 -22.19
CA ALA A 72 0.50 -6.32 -23.48
C ALA A 72 0.74 -7.84 -23.36
N LYS A 73 1.54 -8.26 -22.37
CA LYS A 73 1.78 -9.68 -22.09
C LYS A 73 0.51 -10.41 -21.66
N PHE A 74 -0.34 -9.79 -20.85
CA PHE A 74 -1.61 -10.36 -20.38
C PHE A 74 -2.55 -10.72 -21.54
N TRP A 75 -2.70 -9.84 -22.52
CA TRP A 75 -3.55 -10.13 -23.69
C TRP A 75 -2.99 -11.19 -24.64
N ASN A 76 -1.68 -11.48 -24.55
CA ASN A 76 -1.01 -12.56 -25.30
C ASN A 76 -0.96 -13.88 -24.53
N LEU A 77 -1.48 -13.97 -23.29
CA LEU A 77 -1.63 -15.25 -22.58
C LEU A 77 -2.65 -16.14 -23.27
N ASP A 78 -2.51 -17.45 -23.09
CA ASP A 78 -3.54 -18.42 -23.52
C ASP A 78 -4.88 -18.09 -22.86
N GLU A 79 -5.98 -18.27 -23.59
CA GLU A 79 -7.34 -18.06 -23.05
C GLU A 79 -7.66 -18.99 -21.88
N LYS A 80 -6.95 -20.09 -21.74
CA LYS A 80 -7.07 -21.03 -20.61
C LYS A 80 -6.26 -20.61 -19.40
N ASP A 81 -5.39 -19.59 -19.51
CA ASP A 81 -4.60 -19.07 -18.38
C ASP A 81 -5.52 -18.65 -17.23
N THR A 82 -5.20 -19.11 -16.03
CA THR A 82 -6.06 -18.93 -14.85
C THR A 82 -6.15 -17.47 -14.42
N PHE A 83 -5.05 -16.71 -14.51
CA PHE A 83 -5.04 -15.29 -14.16
C PHE A 83 -5.83 -14.49 -15.21
N ARG A 84 -5.65 -14.79 -16.51
CA ARG A 84 -6.43 -14.16 -17.58
C ARG A 84 -7.92 -14.40 -17.41
N LYS A 85 -8.36 -15.64 -17.21
CA LYS A 85 -9.77 -15.99 -16.98
C LYS A 85 -10.38 -15.26 -15.78
N LYS A 86 -9.62 -15.15 -14.70
CA LYS A 86 -10.09 -14.52 -13.45
C LYS A 86 -10.27 -13.00 -13.59
N HIS A 87 -9.50 -12.35 -14.47
CA HIS A 87 -9.35 -10.91 -14.47
C HIS A 87 -9.68 -10.19 -15.77
N GLN A 88 -9.86 -10.89 -16.90
CA GLN A 88 -10.06 -10.24 -18.21
C GLN A 88 -11.19 -9.20 -18.23
N ASP A 89 -12.30 -9.47 -17.53
CA ASP A 89 -13.44 -8.54 -17.47
C ASP A 89 -13.19 -7.32 -16.56
N LYS A 90 -12.13 -7.34 -15.79
CA LYS A 90 -11.75 -6.24 -14.88
C LYS A 90 -10.70 -5.32 -15.48
N VAL A 91 -10.01 -5.74 -16.55
CA VAL A 91 -8.92 -4.97 -17.16
C VAL A 91 -9.50 -3.86 -18.03
N SER A 92 -9.56 -2.66 -17.48
CA SER A 92 -10.11 -1.47 -18.13
C SER A 92 -9.07 -0.38 -18.44
N LYS A 93 -7.92 -0.41 -17.76
CA LYS A 93 -6.82 0.55 -17.92
C LYS A 93 -5.50 -0.19 -18.12
N PHE A 94 -4.49 0.51 -18.65
CA PHE A 94 -3.17 -0.06 -18.91
C PHE A 94 -2.42 -0.53 -17.65
N ASP A 95 -2.78 -0.02 -16.48
CA ASP A 95 -2.17 -0.35 -15.19
C ASP A 95 -2.96 -1.40 -14.38
N THR A 96 -4.19 -1.73 -14.80
CA THR A 96 -5.08 -2.64 -14.06
C THR A 96 -4.44 -4.02 -13.83
N VAL A 97 -3.77 -4.58 -14.83
CA VAL A 97 -3.10 -5.89 -14.70
C VAL A 97 -2.02 -5.86 -13.62
N PHE A 98 -1.26 -4.78 -13.59
CA PHE A 98 -0.19 -4.62 -12.59
C PHE A 98 -0.77 -4.47 -11.17
N LYS A 99 -1.78 -3.63 -11.00
CA LYS A 99 -2.49 -3.43 -9.72
C LYS A 99 -3.11 -4.73 -9.21
N LEU A 100 -3.70 -5.53 -10.08
CA LEU A 100 -4.24 -6.85 -9.73
C LEU A 100 -3.16 -7.82 -9.26
N LYS A 101 -2.02 -7.87 -9.94
CA LYS A 101 -0.90 -8.73 -9.54
C LYS A 101 -0.32 -8.34 -8.18
N ILE A 102 -0.14 -7.04 -7.93
CA ILE A 102 0.31 -6.54 -6.63
C ILE A 102 -0.71 -6.90 -5.55
N SER A 103 -2.00 -6.67 -5.80
CA SER A 103 -3.06 -6.98 -4.84
C SER A 103 -3.08 -8.47 -4.47
N GLU A 104 -3.03 -9.38 -5.44
CA GLU A 104 -2.98 -10.83 -5.16
C GLU A 104 -1.75 -11.20 -4.34
N PHE A 105 -0.58 -10.68 -4.71
CA PHE A 105 0.66 -10.91 -3.97
C PHE A 105 0.56 -10.45 -2.51
N LEU A 106 0.04 -9.24 -2.27
CA LEU A 106 -0.10 -8.70 -0.92
C LEU A 106 -1.10 -9.51 -0.11
N ILE A 107 -2.24 -9.88 -0.69
CA ILE A 107 -3.27 -10.72 -0.03
C ILE A 107 -2.69 -12.09 0.34
N GLU A 108 -1.92 -12.72 -0.57
CA GLU A 108 -1.28 -14.01 -0.32
C GLU A 108 -0.21 -13.93 0.79
N LYS A 109 0.50 -12.81 0.88
CA LYS A 109 1.56 -12.57 1.88
C LYS A 109 1.03 -12.11 3.24
N CYS A 110 -0.16 -11.51 3.30
CA CYS A 110 -0.79 -11.14 4.55
C CYS A 110 -1.26 -12.40 5.31
N HIS A 111 -0.59 -12.69 6.42
CA HIS A 111 -0.95 -13.81 7.29
C HIS A 111 -1.96 -13.33 8.35
N ASP A 112 -2.80 -14.26 8.82
CA ASP A 112 -3.82 -13.96 9.85
C ASP A 112 -3.20 -13.56 11.18
N GLU A 113 -2.01 -14.07 11.49
CA GLU A 113 -1.29 -13.75 12.73
C GLU A 113 0.06 -13.07 12.45
N PHE A 114 0.41 -12.14 13.32
CA PHE A 114 1.75 -11.57 13.32
C PHE A 114 2.75 -12.57 13.93
N PRO A 115 4.02 -12.56 13.44
CA PRO A 115 5.07 -13.37 14.04
C PRO A 115 5.18 -13.15 15.55
N GLU A 116 5.51 -14.21 16.29
CA GLU A 116 5.57 -14.19 17.77
C GLU A 116 6.51 -13.11 18.30
N GLU A 117 7.61 -12.87 17.60
CA GLU A 117 8.62 -11.87 17.97
C GLU A 117 8.10 -10.44 18.01
N TRP A 118 7.00 -10.13 17.31
CA TRP A 118 6.40 -8.78 17.25
C TRP A 118 5.16 -8.61 18.13
N LYS A 119 4.67 -9.66 18.78
CA LYS A 119 3.41 -9.60 19.55
C LYS A 119 3.45 -8.59 20.69
N GLU A 120 4.59 -8.46 21.39
CA GLU A 120 4.74 -7.48 22.47
C GLU A 120 4.68 -6.05 21.92
N GLU A 121 5.43 -5.75 20.86
CA GLU A 121 5.45 -4.43 20.23
C GLU A 121 4.08 -4.06 19.66
N ILE A 122 3.41 -5.00 18.99
CA ILE A 122 2.05 -4.81 18.47
C ILE A 122 1.05 -4.56 19.60
N SER A 123 1.21 -5.24 20.74
CA SER A 123 0.39 -4.98 21.93
C SER A 123 0.56 -3.54 22.44
N LEU A 124 1.79 -3.03 22.44
CA LEU A 124 2.07 -1.63 22.80
C LEU A 124 1.42 -0.65 21.80
N LEU A 125 1.52 -0.95 20.49
CA LEU A 125 0.89 -0.14 19.45
C LEU A 125 -0.63 -0.07 19.61
N LYS A 126 -1.29 -1.19 19.90
CA LYS A 126 -2.75 -1.25 20.13
C LYS A 126 -3.22 -0.36 21.29
N ASN A 127 -2.35 -0.08 22.24
CA ASN A 127 -2.64 0.76 23.39
C ASN A 127 -2.28 2.24 23.18
N LEU A 128 -1.81 2.63 22.01
CA LEU A 128 -1.54 4.03 21.72
C LEU A 128 -2.84 4.85 21.71
N VAL A 129 -2.79 6.00 22.36
CA VAL A 129 -3.87 6.99 22.29
C VAL A 129 -3.58 7.93 21.12
N ILE A 130 -4.27 7.69 20.01
CA ILE A 130 -4.11 8.45 18.76
C ILE A 130 -5.49 8.80 18.18
N ASP A 131 -5.62 9.97 17.56
CA ASP A 131 -6.89 10.41 16.94
C ASP A 131 -7.15 9.65 15.62
N GLY A 132 -6.11 9.31 14.87
CA GLY A 132 -6.24 8.61 13.61
C GLY A 132 -4.90 8.21 13.01
N ILE A 133 -4.96 7.59 11.85
CA ILE A 133 -3.79 7.08 11.13
C ILE A 133 -3.86 7.52 9.68
N ILE A 134 -2.75 8.01 9.15
CA ILE A 134 -2.57 8.27 7.72
C ILE A 134 -1.54 7.27 7.21
N THR A 135 -1.85 6.52 6.16
CA THR A 135 -0.90 5.55 5.62
C THR A 135 -0.81 5.59 4.08
N THR A 136 0.40 5.38 3.61
CA THR A 136 0.69 5.14 2.18
C THR A 136 0.74 3.65 1.84
N ASN A 137 0.58 2.76 2.83
CA ASN A 137 0.69 1.32 2.64
C ASN A 137 -0.58 0.73 2.02
N TRP A 138 -0.38 -0.22 1.12
CA TRP A 138 -1.48 -0.90 0.43
C TRP A 138 -2.04 -2.10 1.19
N ASP A 139 -1.23 -2.70 2.09
CA ASP A 139 -1.61 -3.85 2.92
C ASP A 139 -2.56 -3.46 4.07
N ASP A 140 -3.05 -4.44 4.80
CA ASP A 140 -4.00 -4.27 5.91
C ASP A 140 -3.37 -4.31 7.31
N THR A 141 -2.04 -4.19 7.40
CA THR A 141 -1.30 -4.28 8.67
C THR A 141 -1.83 -3.32 9.73
N VAL A 142 -2.13 -2.08 9.32
CA VAL A 142 -2.63 -1.03 10.22
C VAL A 142 -4.03 -1.37 10.72
N GLU A 143 -4.92 -1.82 9.84
CA GLU A 143 -6.29 -2.22 10.18
C GLU A 143 -6.31 -3.43 11.14
N ARG A 144 -5.37 -4.34 10.99
CA ARG A 144 -5.23 -5.51 11.87
C ARG A 144 -4.72 -5.14 13.27
N ILE A 145 -3.91 -4.09 13.37
CA ILE A 145 -3.44 -3.56 14.66
C ILE A 145 -4.54 -2.71 15.33
N PHE A 146 -5.28 -1.93 14.55
CA PHE A 146 -6.33 -1.03 15.03
C PHE A 146 -7.71 -1.41 14.47
N PRO A 147 -8.27 -2.58 14.85
CA PRO A 147 -9.47 -3.14 14.22
C PRO A 147 -10.76 -2.35 14.50
N THR A 148 -10.74 -1.46 15.47
CA THR A 148 -11.86 -0.56 15.79
C THR A 148 -11.86 0.72 14.96
N TYR A 149 -10.77 1.00 14.25
CA TYR A 149 -10.63 2.20 13.42
C TYR A 149 -11.25 1.96 12.04
N LYS A 150 -11.94 2.98 11.54
CA LYS A 150 -12.64 2.91 10.25
C LYS A 150 -11.70 3.27 9.10
N PRO A 151 -11.42 2.37 8.14
CA PRO A 151 -10.59 2.70 6.99
C PRO A 151 -11.35 3.49 5.92
N TYR A 152 -10.70 4.50 5.38
CA TYR A 152 -11.07 5.25 4.19
C TYR A 152 -10.04 5.00 3.09
N ILE A 153 -10.48 4.44 1.96
CA ILE A 153 -9.61 3.92 0.91
C ILE A 153 -9.66 4.82 -0.32
N GLY A 154 -8.50 5.36 -0.70
CA GLY A 154 -8.32 6.14 -1.90
C GLY A 154 -9.00 7.51 -1.88
N GLN A 155 -8.71 8.33 -2.89
CA GLN A 155 -9.07 9.74 -2.92
C GLN A 155 -10.58 10.00 -2.87
N GLN A 156 -11.40 9.17 -3.51
CA GLN A 156 -12.86 9.38 -3.57
C GLN A 156 -13.52 9.27 -2.19
N GLN A 157 -13.11 8.30 -1.37
CA GLN A 157 -13.63 8.17 -0.02
C GLN A 157 -13.10 9.27 0.90
N LEU A 158 -11.84 9.68 0.71
CA LEU A 158 -11.23 10.76 1.48
C LEU A 158 -11.91 12.12 1.25
N ILE A 159 -12.30 12.43 0.02
CA ILE A 159 -13.05 13.66 -0.30
C ILE A 159 -14.45 13.65 0.33
N SER A 160 -15.04 12.46 0.48
CA SER A 160 -16.39 12.28 1.04
C SER A 160 -16.39 12.09 2.54
N ALA A 161 -15.23 11.90 3.18
CA ALA A 161 -15.11 11.78 4.63
C ALA A 161 -15.42 13.13 5.28
N SER A 162 -16.26 13.14 6.30
CA SER A 162 -16.38 14.29 7.18
C SER A 162 -15.05 14.45 7.92
N THR A 163 -14.46 15.62 7.84
CA THR A 163 -13.10 15.91 8.31
C THR A 163 -12.84 15.45 9.74
N PHE A 164 -11.84 14.55 9.87
CA PHE A 164 -11.11 14.24 11.10
C PHE A 164 -11.96 13.78 12.29
N ASN A 165 -12.66 12.65 12.12
CA ASN A 165 -13.23 11.94 13.26
C ASN A 165 -12.13 11.11 13.97
N ILE A 166 -12.36 10.85 15.25
CA ILE A 166 -11.48 9.98 16.05
C ILE A 166 -11.67 8.53 15.59
N GLY A 167 -10.55 7.79 15.46
CA GLY A 167 -10.58 6.38 15.10
C GLY A 167 -10.72 6.11 13.60
N GLU A 168 -10.04 6.88 12.78
CA GLU A 168 -10.04 6.73 11.32
C GLU A 168 -8.66 6.37 10.77
N ILE A 169 -8.64 5.55 9.72
CA ILE A 169 -7.44 5.18 8.95
C ILE A 169 -7.59 5.73 7.54
N TYR A 170 -6.72 6.62 7.15
CA TYR A 170 -6.70 7.22 5.82
C TYR A 170 -5.66 6.54 4.94
N LYS A 171 -6.08 5.63 4.05
CA LYS A 171 -5.23 4.93 3.07
C LYS A 171 -5.11 5.75 1.81
N ILE A 172 -4.22 6.76 1.83
CA ILE A 172 -4.12 7.76 0.78
C ILE A 172 -3.59 7.20 -0.56
N HIS A 173 -2.88 6.08 -0.54
CA HIS A 173 -2.41 5.38 -1.75
C HIS A 173 -3.24 4.14 -2.10
N GLY A 174 -4.43 4.00 -1.53
CA GLY A 174 -5.32 2.87 -1.81
C GLY A 174 -5.06 1.64 -0.95
N CYS A 175 -5.70 0.52 -1.30
CA CYS A 175 -5.65 -0.72 -0.55
C CYS A 175 -5.65 -1.95 -1.48
N MET A 176 -4.91 -2.99 -1.09
CA MET A 176 -4.83 -4.26 -1.82
C MET A 176 -6.20 -4.92 -2.07
N THR A 177 -7.18 -4.70 -1.17
CA THR A 177 -8.55 -5.21 -1.35
C THR A 177 -9.35 -4.47 -2.42
N SER A 178 -8.86 -3.30 -2.86
CA SER A 178 -9.45 -2.48 -3.92
C SER A 178 -8.38 -2.11 -4.96
N PRO A 179 -7.99 -3.03 -5.87
CA PRO A 179 -6.84 -2.85 -6.76
C PRO A 179 -6.83 -1.54 -7.55
N ASN A 180 -8.01 -1.09 -8.01
CA ASN A 180 -8.15 0.16 -8.76
C ASN A 180 -7.86 1.43 -7.94
N SER A 181 -7.82 1.32 -6.60
CA SER A 181 -7.48 2.43 -5.71
C SER A 181 -5.97 2.62 -5.52
N LEU A 182 -5.15 1.63 -5.93
CA LEU A 182 -3.70 1.69 -5.74
C LEU A 182 -3.08 2.84 -6.53
N VAL A 183 -2.36 3.71 -5.82
CA VAL A 183 -1.52 4.76 -6.43
C VAL A 183 -0.15 4.14 -6.71
N LEU A 184 0.15 3.88 -7.97
CA LEU A 184 1.30 3.11 -8.41
C LEU A 184 2.03 3.78 -9.58
N THR A 185 1.30 4.31 -10.54
CA THR A 185 1.81 4.87 -11.78
C THR A 185 1.86 6.40 -11.74
N LYS A 186 2.48 6.98 -12.74
CA LYS A 186 2.53 8.45 -12.89
C LYS A 186 1.13 9.04 -13.16
N GLU A 187 0.25 8.23 -13.72
CA GLU A 187 -1.09 8.61 -14.14
C GLU A 187 -2.13 8.52 -13.00
N ASP A 188 -1.77 7.94 -11.86
CA ASP A 188 -2.58 7.92 -10.65
C ASP A 188 -2.52 9.26 -9.93
#